data_ce660287f0841424e32c7ccf5fe5d7bb
#
_entry.id   ce660287f0841424e32c7ccf5fe5d7bb
#
_cell.length_a   1.000
_cell.length_b   1.000
_cell.length_c   1.000
_cell.angle_alpha   90.00
_cell.angle_beta   90.00
_cell.angle_gamma   90.00
#
_symmetry.space_group_name_H-M   'P 1'
#
loop_
_entity.id
_entity.type
_entity.pdbx_description
1 polymer ?
#
loop_
_entity_poly.entity_id
_entity_poly.type
_entity_poly.pdbx_seq_one_letter_code
_entity_poly.pdbx_strand_id
1 'polypeptide(L)'
;MSDEYSSQIRRLDQRGRSLESEVSDLESEVSSLKSKVGYVEDLDYELRDIRGDISSVESDLSSVTDDLGNLDDDVRCHIKETSRDLKRLVARVQALEARSRIADGAPEADFDTVEPLRRDLAHTAALGREIRSELLSVQQHLAHSSSIRALTGAVKERDELRSEVVAAAAVLAATPPQAAEHQKAVLTFESARAHADNHHQRAVKLNGPAQQARAALDQDDALRETKASLLEESDKAEKELTALLRGCLADAIRDRSLMPMWFVTVLGPVPPAEKTQEWMDLATEVLAYRVTYQVTDTVVALGPETDDIPERWEWHDDLTERLKRW
;
A
#
# COMPACT_ATOMS: atom_id res chain seq x y z
N MET A 1 99.23 -11.94 50.57
CA MET A 1 98.72 -11.29 49.33
C MET A 1 98.45 -12.25 48.14
N SER A 2 99.23 -13.32 47.97
CA SER A 2 99.01 -14.27 46.85
C SER A 2 97.71 -15.13 46.98
N ASP A 3 97.31 -15.52 48.20
CA ASP A 3 96.14 -16.38 48.41
C ASP A 3 94.79 -15.67 48.23
N GLU A 4 94.77 -14.37 48.44
CA GLU A 4 93.56 -13.55 48.31
C GLU A 4 93.21 -13.32 46.84
N TYR A 5 94.16 -13.07 45.97
CA TYR A 5 94.02 -13.00 44.54
C TYR A 5 93.55 -14.36 43.93
N SER A 6 94.10 -15.44 44.42
CA SER A 6 93.72 -16.78 43.98
C SER A 6 92.30 -17.14 44.35
N SER A 7 91.76 -16.62 45.47
CA SER A 7 90.34 -16.84 45.89
C SER A 7 89.40 -15.96 45.09
N GLN A 8 89.82 -14.73 44.73
CA GLN A 8 89.00 -13.85 43.87
C GLN A 8 88.91 -14.39 42.45
N ILE A 9 90.00 -14.89 41.88
CA ILE A 9 89.97 -15.51 40.54
C ILE A 9 89.02 -16.71 40.52
N ARG A 10 89.05 -17.62 41.54
CA ARG A 10 88.10 -18.76 41.60
C ARG A 10 86.66 -18.32 41.70
N ARG A 11 86.39 -17.25 42.45
CA ARG A 11 84.96 -16.70 42.52
C ARG A 11 84.54 -16.12 41.18
N LEU A 12 85.45 -15.44 40.46
CA LEU A 12 85.15 -14.93 39.14
C LEU A 12 84.92 -16.05 38.12
N ASP A 13 85.74 -17.09 38.20
CA ASP A 13 85.63 -18.27 37.34
C ASP A 13 84.31 -19.04 37.60
N GLN A 14 83.92 -19.17 38.87
CA GLN A 14 82.69 -19.80 39.29
C GLN A 14 81.46 -18.95 38.80
N ARG A 15 81.53 -17.62 38.90
CA ARG A 15 80.50 -16.70 38.43
C ARG A 15 80.44 -16.69 36.92
N GLY A 16 81.57 -16.77 36.20
CA GLY A 16 81.65 -16.99 34.78
C GLY A 16 80.87 -18.21 34.30
N ARG A 17 81.16 -19.39 34.96
CA ARG A 17 80.44 -20.64 34.63
C ARG A 17 78.92 -20.59 34.94
N SER A 18 78.50 -19.84 36.00
CA SER A 18 77.09 -19.65 36.31
C SER A 18 76.44 -18.83 35.25
N LEU A 19 77.08 -17.73 34.79
CA LEU A 19 76.60 -16.91 33.71
C LEU A 19 76.52 -17.63 32.36
N GLU A 20 77.52 -18.48 32.06
CA GLU A 20 77.51 -19.33 30.86
C GLU A 20 76.34 -20.33 30.89
N SER A 21 76.01 -20.91 32.05
CA SER A 21 74.86 -21.77 32.22
C SER A 21 73.56 -20.99 32.04
N GLU A 22 73.41 -19.78 32.65
CA GLU A 22 72.23 -18.92 32.50
C GLU A 22 72.04 -18.46 31.06
N VAL A 23 73.12 -18.16 30.34
CA VAL A 23 73.04 -17.78 28.89
C VAL A 23 72.56 -18.98 28.07
N SER A 24 73.04 -20.20 28.34
CA SER A 24 72.63 -21.43 27.65
C SER A 24 71.14 -21.75 27.90
N ASP A 25 70.68 -21.53 29.12
CA ASP A 25 69.29 -21.72 29.49
C ASP A 25 68.35 -20.67 28.75
N LEU A 26 68.79 -19.40 28.71
CA LEU A 26 68.11 -18.34 27.97
C LEU A 26 68.10 -18.61 26.47
N GLU A 27 69.19 -19.10 25.89
CA GLU A 27 69.23 -19.49 24.47
C GLU A 27 68.24 -20.62 24.16
N SER A 28 68.06 -21.56 25.06
CA SER A 28 67.08 -22.63 24.95
C SER A 28 65.68 -22.12 25.05
N GLU A 29 65.40 -21.19 25.98
CA GLU A 29 64.09 -20.54 26.10
C GLU A 29 63.77 -19.71 24.88
N VAL A 30 64.68 -18.91 24.34
CA VAL A 30 64.51 -18.13 23.11
C VAL A 30 64.21 -19.04 21.91
N SER A 31 64.88 -20.19 21.80
CA SER A 31 64.60 -21.18 20.76
C SER A 31 63.18 -21.74 20.87
N SER A 32 62.76 -22.05 22.10
CA SER A 32 61.43 -22.55 22.41
C SER A 32 60.36 -21.48 22.07
N LEU A 33 60.61 -20.21 22.43
CA LEU A 33 59.72 -19.10 22.10
C LEU A 33 59.62 -18.86 20.60
N LYS A 34 60.74 -18.92 19.86
CA LYS A 34 60.72 -18.82 18.38
C LYS A 34 59.84 -19.91 17.74
N SER A 35 59.94 -21.14 18.23
CA SER A 35 59.09 -22.23 17.73
C SER A 35 57.60 -21.98 18.02
N LYS A 36 57.30 -21.44 19.21
CA LYS A 36 55.91 -21.07 19.56
C LYS A 36 55.38 -19.92 18.71
N VAL A 37 56.20 -18.92 18.40
CA VAL A 37 55.81 -17.82 17.50
C VAL A 37 55.52 -18.35 16.09
N GLY A 38 56.35 -19.24 15.55
CA GLY A 38 56.10 -19.89 14.27
C GLY A 38 54.76 -20.62 14.26
N TYR A 39 54.43 -21.33 15.33
CA TYR A 39 53.14 -22.01 15.45
C TYR A 39 51.94 -21.03 15.50
N VAL A 40 52.12 -19.88 16.13
CA VAL A 40 51.08 -18.82 16.14
C VAL A 40 50.92 -18.22 14.75
N GLU A 41 51.99 -18.06 14.00
CA GLU A 41 51.91 -17.59 12.60
C GLU A 41 51.19 -18.59 11.71
N ASP A 42 51.43 -19.89 11.86
CA ASP A 42 50.70 -20.94 11.14
C ASP A 42 49.19 -20.91 11.47
N LEU A 43 48.83 -20.75 12.74
CA LEU A 43 47.45 -20.60 13.17
C LEU A 43 46.78 -19.34 12.61
N ASP A 44 47.51 -18.24 12.43
CA ASP A 44 46.97 -17.03 11.80
C ASP A 44 46.66 -17.24 10.31
N TYR A 45 47.45 -18.05 9.61
CA TYR A 45 47.14 -18.48 8.23
C TYR A 45 45.89 -19.35 8.17
N GLU A 46 45.78 -20.37 9.05
CA GLU A 46 44.61 -21.24 9.12
C GLU A 46 43.34 -20.43 9.44
N LEU A 47 43.40 -19.45 10.33
CA LEU A 47 42.29 -18.55 10.65
C LEU A 47 41.87 -17.67 9.48
N ARG A 48 42.83 -17.26 8.63
CA ARG A 48 42.48 -16.49 7.40
C ARG A 48 41.80 -17.37 6.38
N ASP A 49 42.24 -18.60 6.20
CA ASP A 49 41.60 -19.55 5.30
C ASP A 49 40.18 -19.88 5.77
N ILE A 50 39.97 -20.15 7.05
CA ILE A 50 38.65 -20.38 7.64
C ILE A 50 37.73 -19.15 7.45
N ARG A 51 38.26 -17.93 7.61
CA ARG A 51 37.48 -16.72 7.34
C ARG A 51 37.08 -16.61 5.87
N GLY A 52 37.95 -16.98 4.95
CA GLY A 52 37.65 -17.06 3.52
C GLY A 52 36.55 -18.05 3.23
N ASP A 53 36.61 -19.24 3.82
CA ASP A 53 35.60 -20.28 3.67
C ASP A 53 34.26 -19.84 4.25
N ILE A 54 34.24 -19.22 5.42
CA ILE A 54 32.99 -18.65 6.01
C ILE A 54 32.37 -17.60 5.07
N SER A 55 33.18 -16.72 4.52
CA SER A 55 32.66 -15.68 3.60
C SER A 55 32.08 -16.28 2.32
N SER A 56 32.68 -17.38 1.82
CA SER A 56 32.13 -18.11 0.68
C SER A 56 30.79 -18.77 1.03
N VAL A 57 30.71 -19.43 2.18
CA VAL A 57 29.49 -20.07 2.67
C VAL A 57 28.37 -19.03 2.91
N GLU A 58 28.71 -17.86 3.45
CA GLU A 58 27.73 -16.76 3.60
C GLU A 58 27.18 -16.28 2.25
N SER A 59 28.04 -16.17 1.24
CA SER A 59 27.64 -15.82 -0.12
C SER A 59 26.71 -16.88 -0.75
N ASP A 60 27.08 -18.16 -0.60
CA ASP A 60 26.29 -19.29 -1.11
C ASP A 60 24.92 -19.35 -0.39
N LEU A 61 24.90 -19.12 0.92
CA LEU A 61 23.66 -19.07 1.71
C LEU A 61 22.74 -17.93 1.26
N SER A 62 23.31 -16.76 0.94
CA SER A 62 22.54 -15.63 0.40
C SER A 62 21.93 -15.98 -0.95
N SER A 63 22.71 -16.61 -1.84
CA SER A 63 22.21 -17.04 -3.15
C SER A 63 21.08 -18.08 -3.02
N VAL A 64 21.22 -19.05 -2.14
CA VAL A 64 20.17 -20.05 -1.88
C VAL A 64 18.91 -19.40 -1.29
N THR A 65 19.08 -18.38 -0.44
CA THR A 65 17.93 -17.64 0.11
C THR A 65 17.16 -16.89 -0.96
N ASP A 66 17.89 -16.25 -1.89
CA ASP A 66 17.29 -15.56 -3.03
C ASP A 66 16.58 -16.53 -3.99
N ASP A 67 17.20 -17.69 -4.26
CA ASP A 67 16.61 -18.74 -5.09
C ASP A 67 15.33 -19.33 -4.45
N LEU A 68 15.32 -19.49 -3.13
CA LEU A 68 14.11 -19.91 -2.39
C LEU A 68 13.01 -18.86 -2.44
N GLY A 69 13.37 -17.58 -2.37
CA GLY A 69 12.42 -16.47 -2.54
C GLY A 69 11.76 -16.50 -3.92
N ASN A 70 12.56 -16.62 -4.97
CA ASN A 70 12.08 -16.72 -6.33
C ASN A 70 11.17 -17.95 -6.55
N LEU A 71 11.56 -19.10 -5.99
CA LEU A 71 10.76 -20.31 -6.07
C LEU A 71 9.41 -20.18 -5.33
N ASP A 72 9.38 -19.53 -4.16
CA ASP A 72 8.14 -19.27 -3.43
C ASP A 72 7.18 -18.39 -4.24
N ASP A 73 7.71 -17.35 -4.89
CA ASP A 73 6.93 -16.47 -5.76
C ASP A 73 6.40 -17.21 -7.00
N ASP A 74 7.23 -18.04 -7.64
CA ASP A 74 6.82 -18.88 -8.78
C ASP A 74 5.73 -19.88 -8.37
N VAL A 75 5.88 -20.52 -7.23
CA VAL A 75 4.88 -21.46 -6.71
C VAL A 75 3.57 -20.74 -6.38
N ARG A 76 3.62 -19.56 -5.77
CA ARG A 76 2.42 -18.74 -5.50
C ARG A 76 1.72 -18.32 -6.78
N CYS A 77 2.49 -17.92 -7.80
CA CYS A 77 1.94 -17.58 -9.11
C CYS A 77 1.25 -18.78 -9.74
N HIS A 78 1.89 -19.95 -9.75
CA HIS A 78 1.34 -21.18 -10.28
C HIS A 78 0.10 -21.68 -9.54
N ILE A 79 0.06 -21.54 -8.20
CA ILE A 79 -1.13 -21.84 -7.40
C ILE A 79 -2.29 -20.91 -7.76
N LYS A 80 -2.04 -19.62 -7.99
CA LYS A 80 -3.08 -18.68 -8.43
C LYS A 80 -3.62 -19.05 -9.80
N GLU A 81 -2.77 -19.37 -10.76
CA GLU A 81 -3.16 -19.79 -12.11
C GLU A 81 -3.97 -21.08 -12.09
N THR A 82 -3.48 -22.11 -11.42
CA THR A 82 -4.20 -23.39 -11.30
C THR A 82 -5.52 -23.26 -10.57
N SER A 83 -5.60 -22.38 -9.56
CA SER A 83 -6.85 -22.07 -8.85
C SER A 83 -7.87 -21.37 -9.77
N ARG A 84 -7.40 -20.45 -10.62
CA ARG A 84 -8.25 -19.80 -11.65
C ARG A 84 -8.78 -20.81 -12.65
N ASP A 85 -7.91 -21.68 -13.16
CA ASP A 85 -8.31 -22.71 -14.13
C ASP A 85 -9.27 -23.74 -13.53
N LEU A 86 -9.06 -24.11 -12.27
CA LEU A 86 -9.97 -24.99 -11.55
C LEU A 86 -11.35 -24.34 -11.37
N LYS A 87 -11.40 -23.07 -10.98
CA LYS A 87 -12.67 -22.34 -10.89
C LYS A 87 -13.39 -22.27 -12.23
N ARG A 88 -12.65 -22.01 -13.33
CA ARG A 88 -13.19 -22.03 -14.71
C ARG A 88 -13.79 -23.40 -15.07
N LEU A 89 -13.07 -24.49 -14.78
CA LEU A 89 -13.54 -25.84 -15.06
C LEU A 89 -14.79 -26.19 -14.24
N VAL A 90 -14.82 -25.86 -12.94
CA VAL A 90 -15.99 -26.05 -12.09
C VAL A 90 -17.18 -25.26 -12.62
N ALA A 91 -16.98 -23.97 -12.94
CA ALA A 91 -18.03 -23.15 -13.53
C ALA A 91 -18.56 -23.74 -14.85
N ARG A 92 -17.68 -24.23 -15.71
CA ARG A 92 -18.07 -24.87 -16.98
C ARG A 92 -18.85 -26.17 -16.78
N VAL A 93 -18.46 -26.98 -15.81
CA VAL A 93 -19.18 -28.23 -15.48
C VAL A 93 -20.59 -27.89 -14.92
N GLN A 94 -20.69 -26.96 -14.00
CA GLN A 94 -21.97 -26.49 -13.45
C GLN A 94 -22.90 -25.95 -14.54
N ALA A 95 -22.35 -25.16 -15.45
CA ALA A 95 -23.12 -24.62 -16.59
C ALA A 95 -23.62 -25.73 -17.54
N LEU A 96 -22.77 -26.71 -17.84
CA LEU A 96 -23.17 -27.86 -18.66
C LEU A 96 -24.26 -28.71 -17.96
N GLU A 97 -24.15 -28.90 -16.66
CA GLU A 97 -25.18 -29.59 -15.86
C GLU A 97 -26.52 -28.82 -15.85
N ALA A 98 -26.44 -27.46 -15.71
CA ALA A 98 -27.64 -26.63 -15.77
C ALA A 98 -28.27 -26.68 -17.17
N ARG A 99 -27.48 -26.64 -18.26
CA ARG A 99 -27.98 -26.77 -19.64
C ARG A 99 -28.60 -28.15 -19.90
N SER A 100 -28.07 -29.21 -19.36
CA SER A 100 -28.61 -30.56 -19.56
C SER A 100 -29.95 -30.76 -18.85
N ARG A 101 -30.31 -29.90 -17.89
CA ARG A 101 -31.60 -29.93 -17.16
C ARG A 101 -32.68 -29.08 -17.84
N ILE A 102 -32.35 -28.27 -18.84
CA ILE A 102 -33.30 -27.41 -19.55
C ILE A 102 -33.84 -28.16 -20.75
N ALA A 103 -35.17 -28.06 -20.96
CA ALA A 103 -35.87 -28.77 -22.02
C ALA A 103 -35.25 -28.53 -23.40
N ASP A 104 -35.08 -29.60 -24.17
CA ASP A 104 -34.61 -29.52 -25.57
C ASP A 104 -35.50 -28.57 -26.37
N GLY A 105 -34.84 -27.57 -27.04
CA GLY A 105 -35.49 -26.70 -27.99
C GLY A 105 -35.79 -25.26 -27.53
N ALA A 106 -35.43 -24.88 -26.31
CA ALA A 106 -35.52 -23.47 -25.89
C ALA A 106 -34.47 -22.60 -26.67
N PRO A 107 -34.85 -21.41 -27.17
CA PRO A 107 -33.91 -20.51 -27.81
C PRO A 107 -32.85 -20.02 -26.79
N GLU A 108 -31.60 -19.90 -27.22
CA GLU A 108 -30.55 -19.34 -26.37
C GLU A 108 -30.74 -17.82 -26.28
N ALA A 109 -30.68 -17.27 -25.05
CA ALA A 109 -30.70 -15.84 -24.84
C ALA A 109 -29.38 -15.24 -25.33
N ASP A 110 -29.45 -14.35 -26.30
CA ASP A 110 -28.29 -13.67 -26.84
C ASP A 110 -28.13 -12.30 -26.17
N PHE A 111 -27.27 -12.27 -25.15
CA PHE A 111 -26.88 -11.02 -24.50
C PHE A 111 -25.57 -10.45 -25.05
N ASP A 112 -24.80 -11.25 -25.79
CA ASP A 112 -23.48 -10.88 -26.27
C ASP A 112 -23.55 -10.22 -27.67
N THR A 113 -24.65 -10.35 -28.42
CA THR A 113 -24.88 -9.56 -29.64
C THR A 113 -25.16 -8.10 -29.28
N VAL A 114 -24.10 -7.32 -29.33
CA VAL A 114 -24.20 -5.89 -29.00
C VAL A 114 -24.71 -5.12 -30.23
N GLU A 115 -26.00 -4.78 -30.22
CA GLU A 115 -26.55 -3.85 -31.20
C GLU A 115 -25.79 -2.50 -31.16
N PRO A 116 -25.67 -1.79 -32.30
CA PRO A 116 -24.93 -0.53 -32.33
C PRO A 116 -25.39 0.47 -31.25
N LEU A 117 -26.68 0.56 -30.97
CA LEU A 117 -27.25 1.42 -29.94
C LEU A 117 -26.73 1.09 -28.55
N ARG A 118 -26.67 -0.18 -28.18
CA ARG A 118 -26.14 -0.60 -26.88
C ARG A 118 -24.66 -0.28 -26.74
N ARG A 119 -23.91 -0.43 -27.83
CA ARG A 119 -22.49 -0.11 -27.87
C ARG A 119 -22.24 1.39 -27.66
N ASP A 120 -23.03 2.23 -28.33
CA ASP A 120 -22.91 3.68 -28.22
C ASP A 120 -23.29 4.17 -26.81
N LEU A 121 -24.36 3.63 -26.24
CA LEU A 121 -24.76 3.92 -24.86
C LEU A 121 -23.70 3.45 -23.85
N ALA A 122 -23.15 2.24 -24.03
CA ALA A 122 -22.11 1.72 -23.17
C ALA A 122 -20.82 2.55 -23.25
N HIS A 123 -20.44 2.99 -24.45
CA HIS A 123 -19.28 3.86 -24.63
C HIS A 123 -19.48 5.22 -23.95
N THR A 124 -20.65 5.84 -24.13
CA THR A 124 -20.98 7.12 -23.48
C THR A 124 -21.01 6.98 -21.95
N ALA A 125 -21.57 5.89 -21.43
CA ALA A 125 -21.57 5.61 -19.99
C ALA A 125 -20.15 5.39 -19.44
N ALA A 126 -19.27 4.70 -20.21
CA ALA A 126 -17.89 4.48 -19.84
C ALA A 126 -17.08 5.78 -19.73
N LEU A 127 -17.25 6.70 -20.71
CA LEU A 127 -16.61 8.03 -20.66
C LEU A 127 -17.00 8.81 -19.40
N GLY A 128 -18.26 8.69 -18.97
CA GLY A 128 -18.68 9.35 -17.73
C GLY A 128 -18.06 8.74 -16.47
N ARG A 129 -17.83 7.43 -16.45
CA ARG A 129 -17.11 6.79 -15.34
C ARG A 129 -15.65 7.22 -15.30
N GLU A 130 -14.99 7.28 -16.45
CA GLU A 130 -13.62 7.79 -16.57
C GLU A 130 -13.52 9.23 -16.02
N ILE A 131 -14.45 10.12 -16.41
CA ILE A 131 -14.48 11.48 -15.87
C ILE A 131 -14.72 11.48 -14.36
N ARG A 132 -15.60 10.63 -13.84
CA ARG A 132 -15.89 10.55 -12.40
C ARG A 132 -14.69 10.04 -11.60
N SER A 133 -13.84 9.19 -12.16
CA SER A 133 -12.62 8.73 -11.50
C SER A 133 -11.56 9.83 -11.35
N GLU A 134 -11.58 10.84 -12.25
CA GLU A 134 -10.72 12.01 -12.14
C GLU A 134 -11.21 13.01 -11.08
N LEU A 135 -12.50 12.93 -10.67
CA LEU A 135 -13.09 13.81 -9.67
C LEU A 135 -12.73 13.36 -8.25
N LEU A 136 -12.71 14.35 -7.35
CA LEU A 136 -12.50 14.06 -5.94
C LEU A 136 -13.66 13.22 -5.37
N SER A 137 -13.31 12.16 -4.66
CA SER A 137 -14.27 11.37 -3.90
C SER A 137 -14.89 12.19 -2.75
N VAL A 138 -16.03 11.76 -2.26
CA VAL A 138 -16.69 12.39 -1.10
C VAL A 138 -15.76 12.47 0.10
N GLN A 139 -14.95 11.43 0.34
CA GLN A 139 -13.99 11.40 1.45
C GLN A 139 -12.87 12.42 1.25
N GLN A 140 -12.33 12.56 0.03
CA GLN A 140 -11.32 13.57 -0.30
C GLN A 140 -11.89 14.99 -0.15
N HIS A 141 -13.10 15.24 -0.64
CA HIS A 141 -13.81 16.51 -0.44
C HIS A 141 -13.97 16.87 1.05
N LEU A 142 -14.37 15.91 1.88
CA LEU A 142 -14.49 16.10 3.32
C LEU A 142 -13.13 16.38 3.99
N ALA A 143 -12.07 15.67 3.57
CA ALA A 143 -10.72 15.87 4.08
C ALA A 143 -10.18 17.26 3.72
N HIS A 144 -10.34 17.70 2.47
CA HIS A 144 -9.94 19.04 2.03
C HIS A 144 -10.73 20.14 2.76
N SER A 145 -12.06 19.99 2.85
CA SER A 145 -12.90 20.91 3.60
C SER A 145 -12.53 20.99 5.08
N SER A 146 -12.14 19.86 5.70
CA SER A 146 -11.67 19.81 7.08
C SER A 146 -10.36 20.59 7.26
N SER A 147 -9.42 20.45 6.33
CA SER A 147 -8.13 21.18 6.36
C SER A 147 -8.35 22.71 6.28
N ILE A 148 -9.25 23.15 5.43
CA ILE A 148 -9.60 24.58 5.32
C ILE A 148 -10.25 25.10 6.59
N ARG A 149 -11.21 24.34 7.18
CA ARG A 149 -11.85 24.69 8.44
C ARG A 149 -10.85 24.76 9.61
N ALA A 150 -9.90 23.82 9.66
CA ALA A 150 -8.84 23.83 10.67
C ALA A 150 -7.98 25.09 10.60
N LEU A 151 -7.60 25.53 9.39
CA LEU A 151 -6.89 26.81 9.24
C LEU A 151 -7.76 27.99 9.67
N THR A 152 -9.03 28.04 9.24
CA THR A 152 -9.95 29.14 9.58
C THR A 152 -10.11 29.25 11.11
N GLY A 153 -10.26 28.11 11.80
CA GLY A 153 -10.32 28.07 13.26
C GLY A 153 -9.01 28.57 13.90
N ALA A 154 -7.86 28.09 13.43
CA ALA A 154 -6.55 28.50 13.95
C ALA A 154 -6.26 30.00 13.73
N VAL A 155 -6.69 30.56 12.61
CA VAL A 155 -6.59 32.00 12.31
C VAL A 155 -7.45 32.81 13.29
N LYS A 156 -8.69 32.39 13.52
CA LYS A 156 -9.60 33.04 14.46
C LYS A 156 -9.03 33.03 15.88
N GLU A 157 -8.61 31.86 16.36
CA GLU A 157 -7.96 31.72 17.68
C GLU A 157 -6.72 32.61 17.81
N ARG A 158 -5.88 32.65 16.77
CA ARG A 158 -4.70 33.53 16.73
C ARG A 158 -5.08 35.01 16.89
N ASP A 159 -6.12 35.47 16.20
CA ASP A 159 -6.53 36.86 16.18
C ASP A 159 -7.19 37.26 17.53
N GLU A 160 -7.93 36.36 18.17
CA GLU A 160 -8.44 36.49 19.53
C GLU A 160 -7.29 36.64 20.55
N LEU A 161 -6.31 35.74 20.51
CA LEU A 161 -5.14 35.79 21.40
C LEU A 161 -4.26 37.02 21.14
N ARG A 162 -4.15 37.51 19.92
CA ARG A 162 -3.47 38.80 19.65
C ARG A 162 -4.16 39.95 20.33
N SER A 163 -5.48 39.97 20.40
CA SER A 163 -6.24 40.98 21.14
C SER A 163 -5.98 40.90 22.66
N GLU A 164 -5.84 39.68 23.19
CA GLU A 164 -5.45 39.47 24.59
C GLU A 164 -4.04 39.98 24.90
N VAL A 165 -3.07 39.74 23.98
CA VAL A 165 -1.70 40.28 24.12
C VAL A 165 -1.71 41.79 24.16
N VAL A 166 -2.50 42.42 23.28
CA VAL A 166 -2.62 43.91 23.27
C VAL A 166 -3.23 44.41 24.58
N ALA A 167 -4.26 43.76 25.09
CA ALA A 167 -4.88 44.12 26.39
C ALA A 167 -3.88 43.93 27.57
N ALA A 168 -3.15 42.81 27.61
CA ALA A 168 -2.14 42.56 28.63
C ALA A 168 -0.97 43.56 28.55
N ALA A 169 -0.54 43.93 27.32
CA ALA A 169 0.47 44.98 27.15
C ALA A 169 0.01 46.35 27.63
N ALA A 170 -1.26 46.72 27.40
CA ALA A 170 -1.82 47.97 27.91
C ALA A 170 -1.85 48.01 29.44
N VAL A 171 -2.23 46.90 30.12
CA VAL A 171 -2.19 46.78 31.56
C VAL A 171 -0.76 46.90 32.09
N LEU A 172 0.20 46.23 31.47
CA LEU A 172 1.62 46.29 31.85
C LEU A 172 2.15 47.72 31.71
N ALA A 173 1.84 48.40 30.60
CA ALA A 173 2.29 49.81 30.37
C ALA A 173 1.66 50.78 31.36
N ALA A 174 0.45 50.53 31.85
CA ALA A 174 -0.21 51.37 32.85
C ALA A 174 0.23 51.09 34.29
N THR A 175 0.95 49.98 34.56
CA THR A 175 1.35 49.56 35.91
C THR A 175 2.78 50.04 36.21
N PRO A 176 3.03 50.94 37.19
CA PRO A 176 4.37 51.42 37.51
C PRO A 176 5.31 50.26 37.91
N PRO A 177 6.59 50.32 37.57
CA PRO A 177 7.57 49.28 37.90
C PRO A 177 7.74 48.97 39.39
N GLN A 178 7.44 49.95 40.23
CA GLN A 178 7.53 49.84 41.72
C GLN A 178 6.23 49.28 42.38
N ALA A 179 5.17 49.13 41.63
CA ALA A 179 3.90 48.60 42.14
C ALA A 179 3.99 47.09 42.40
N ALA A 180 3.34 46.63 43.48
CA ALA A 180 3.31 45.19 43.80
C ALA A 180 2.67 44.34 42.70
N GLU A 181 1.77 44.93 41.93
CA GLU A 181 1.09 44.26 40.80
C GLU A 181 1.92 44.18 39.52
N HIS A 182 3.06 44.92 39.42
CA HIS A 182 3.86 44.98 38.21
C HIS A 182 4.37 43.59 37.78
N GLN A 183 4.90 42.79 38.70
CA GLN A 183 5.39 41.45 38.38
C GLN A 183 4.29 40.54 37.87
N LYS A 184 3.07 40.65 38.44
CA LYS A 184 1.90 39.92 37.94
C LYS A 184 1.51 40.31 36.50
N ALA A 185 1.57 41.63 36.21
CA ALA A 185 1.30 42.14 34.84
C ALA A 185 2.33 41.65 33.84
N VAL A 186 3.62 41.59 34.21
CA VAL A 186 4.70 41.00 33.38
C VAL A 186 4.41 39.55 33.07
N LEU A 187 4.13 38.71 34.07
CA LEU A 187 3.85 37.27 33.86
C LEU A 187 2.59 37.06 33.01
N THR A 188 1.56 37.88 33.19
CA THR A 188 0.34 37.81 32.37
C THR A 188 0.64 38.14 30.91
N PHE A 189 1.43 39.18 30.65
CA PHE A 189 1.82 39.55 29.30
C PHE A 189 2.70 38.47 28.64
N GLU A 190 3.71 37.94 29.34
CA GLU A 190 4.57 36.88 28.85
C GLU A 190 3.78 35.60 28.51
N SER A 191 2.85 35.21 29.39
CA SER A 191 1.98 34.07 29.14
C SER A 191 1.06 34.26 27.92
N ALA A 192 0.41 35.43 27.81
CA ALA A 192 -0.44 35.76 26.68
C ALA A 192 0.35 35.74 25.36
N ARG A 193 1.57 36.33 25.38
CA ARG A 193 2.48 36.32 24.23
C ARG A 193 2.87 34.90 23.82
N ALA A 194 3.30 34.05 24.75
CA ALA A 194 3.67 32.67 24.49
C ALA A 194 2.52 31.89 23.88
N HIS A 195 1.29 32.07 24.37
CA HIS A 195 0.10 31.44 23.78
C HIS A 195 -0.16 31.95 22.35
N ALA A 196 -0.10 33.24 22.12
CA ALA A 196 -0.30 33.83 20.80
C ALA A 196 0.75 33.36 19.79
N ASP A 197 2.03 33.22 20.20
CA ASP A 197 3.11 32.73 19.37
C ASP A 197 2.89 31.24 18.98
N ASN A 198 2.45 30.40 19.92
CA ASN A 198 2.12 29.00 19.65
C ASN A 198 0.98 28.85 18.63
N HIS A 199 -0.10 29.61 18.82
CA HIS A 199 -1.24 29.60 17.87
C HIS A 199 -0.88 30.20 16.51
N HIS A 200 -0.02 31.21 16.50
CA HIS A 200 0.53 31.72 15.24
C HIS A 200 1.32 30.64 14.47
N GLN A 201 2.22 29.93 15.15
CA GLN A 201 2.96 28.82 14.52
C GLN A 201 2.03 27.70 14.02
N ARG A 202 0.96 27.38 14.78
CA ARG A 202 -0.06 26.43 14.36
C ARG A 202 -0.76 26.88 13.07
N ALA A 203 -1.20 28.14 13.00
CA ALA A 203 -1.82 28.70 11.80
C ALA A 203 -0.88 28.68 10.59
N VAL A 204 0.41 29.00 10.80
CA VAL A 204 1.45 28.93 9.76
C VAL A 204 1.60 27.50 9.23
N LYS A 205 1.66 26.50 10.12
CA LYS A 205 1.76 25.07 9.72
C LYS A 205 0.55 24.59 8.93
N LEU A 206 -0.65 25.05 9.27
CA LEU A 206 -1.89 24.67 8.59
C LEU A 206 -2.11 25.39 7.26
N ASN A 207 -1.40 26.48 6.98
CA ASN A 207 -1.62 27.29 5.80
C ASN A 207 -1.29 26.54 4.50
N GLY A 208 -0.15 25.83 4.44
CA GLY A 208 0.25 25.06 3.25
C GLY A 208 -0.77 23.98 2.87
N PRO A 209 -1.11 23.07 3.78
CA PRO A 209 -2.15 22.05 3.54
C PRO A 209 -3.50 22.64 3.14
N ALA A 210 -3.92 23.74 3.77
CA ALA A 210 -5.20 24.38 3.45
C ALA A 210 -5.20 25.06 2.07
N GLN A 211 -4.06 25.62 1.64
CA GLN A 211 -3.92 26.16 0.27
C GLN A 211 -3.97 25.05 -0.78
N GLN A 212 -3.29 23.94 -0.54
CA GLN A 212 -3.36 22.75 -1.42
C GLN A 212 -4.79 22.21 -1.49
N ALA A 213 -5.46 22.12 -0.34
CA ALA A 213 -6.85 21.67 -0.28
C ALA A 213 -7.82 22.61 -1.07
N ARG A 214 -7.63 23.93 -1.00
CA ARG A 214 -8.40 24.88 -1.81
C ARG A 214 -8.15 24.69 -3.30
N ALA A 215 -6.88 24.61 -3.70
CA ALA A 215 -6.53 24.40 -5.10
C ALA A 215 -7.12 23.10 -5.66
N ALA A 216 -7.12 22.01 -4.87
CA ALA A 216 -7.70 20.74 -5.27
C ALA A 216 -9.24 20.84 -5.44
N LEU A 217 -9.94 21.52 -4.51
CA LEU A 217 -11.39 21.75 -4.64
C LEU A 217 -11.73 22.65 -5.82
N ASP A 218 -10.99 23.74 -6.02
CA ASP A 218 -11.18 24.65 -7.15
C ASP A 218 -10.95 23.94 -8.51
N GLN A 219 -9.97 23.02 -8.55
CA GLN A 219 -9.70 22.20 -9.73
C GLN A 219 -10.84 21.20 -9.99
N ASP A 220 -11.33 20.54 -8.95
CA ASP A 220 -12.46 19.60 -9.04
C ASP A 220 -13.74 20.32 -9.52
N ASP A 221 -14.05 21.48 -8.95
CA ASP A 221 -15.21 22.29 -9.36
C ASP A 221 -15.09 22.75 -10.82
N ALA A 222 -13.93 23.20 -11.26
CA ALA A 222 -13.67 23.58 -12.65
C ALA A 222 -13.80 22.39 -13.62
N LEU A 223 -13.33 21.20 -13.21
CA LEU A 223 -13.48 19.98 -14.00
C LEU A 223 -14.96 19.57 -14.11
N ARG A 224 -15.71 19.60 -12.99
CA ARG A 224 -17.17 19.36 -12.97
C ARG A 224 -17.91 20.30 -13.88
N GLU A 225 -17.62 21.60 -13.84
CA GLU A 225 -18.26 22.59 -14.70
C GLU A 225 -17.93 22.34 -16.18
N THR A 226 -16.67 22.11 -16.52
CA THR A 226 -16.21 21.85 -17.89
C THR A 226 -16.81 20.58 -18.47
N LYS A 227 -17.01 19.53 -17.67
CA LYS A 227 -17.50 18.22 -18.09
C LYS A 227 -18.98 18.00 -17.80
N ALA A 228 -19.71 19.00 -17.32
CA ALA A 228 -21.10 18.87 -16.85
C ALA A 228 -22.01 18.25 -17.90
N SER A 229 -21.96 18.70 -19.18
CA SER A 229 -22.78 18.14 -20.25
C SER A 229 -22.47 16.68 -20.57
N LEU A 230 -21.17 16.31 -20.54
CA LEU A 230 -20.74 14.94 -20.78
C LEU A 230 -21.19 14.02 -19.65
N LEU A 231 -21.13 14.50 -18.41
CA LEU A 231 -21.61 13.75 -17.24
C LEU A 231 -23.12 13.53 -17.30
N GLU A 232 -23.90 14.56 -17.70
CA GLU A 232 -25.34 14.44 -17.85
C GLU A 232 -25.73 13.48 -18.99
N GLU A 233 -25.04 13.56 -20.13
CA GLU A 233 -25.21 12.61 -21.25
C GLU A 233 -24.86 11.19 -20.85
N SER A 234 -23.80 11.02 -20.10
CA SER A 234 -23.39 9.72 -19.57
C SER A 234 -24.41 9.14 -18.58
N ASP A 235 -24.94 9.95 -17.65
CA ASP A 235 -25.97 9.51 -16.71
C ASP A 235 -27.25 9.07 -17.43
N LYS A 236 -27.60 9.78 -18.51
CA LYS A 236 -28.74 9.41 -19.36
C LYS A 236 -28.45 8.10 -20.10
N ALA A 237 -27.29 7.98 -20.72
CA ALA A 237 -26.90 6.77 -21.43
C ALA A 237 -26.84 5.54 -20.51
N GLU A 238 -26.32 5.69 -19.28
CA GLU A 238 -26.28 4.62 -18.29
C GLU A 238 -27.70 4.14 -17.89
N LYS A 239 -28.63 5.06 -17.67
CA LYS A 239 -30.02 4.74 -17.37
C LYS A 239 -30.73 4.06 -18.56
N GLU A 240 -30.53 4.53 -19.78
CA GLU A 240 -31.08 3.93 -20.99
C GLU A 240 -30.49 2.53 -21.24
N LEU A 241 -29.19 2.36 -21.11
CA LEU A 241 -28.53 1.06 -21.23
C LEU A 241 -29.08 0.07 -20.20
N THR A 242 -29.16 0.49 -18.94
CA THR A 242 -29.70 -0.32 -17.85
C THR A 242 -31.15 -0.74 -18.13
N ALA A 243 -31.98 0.15 -18.60
CA ALA A 243 -33.37 -0.12 -18.96
C ALA A 243 -33.46 -1.15 -20.10
N LEU A 244 -32.67 -0.96 -21.15
CA LEU A 244 -32.60 -1.89 -22.30
C LEU A 244 -32.16 -3.29 -21.87
N LEU A 245 -31.06 -3.39 -21.12
CA LEU A 245 -30.53 -4.68 -20.67
C LEU A 245 -31.50 -5.40 -19.72
N ARG A 246 -32.15 -4.65 -18.84
CA ARG A 246 -33.20 -5.18 -17.97
C ARG A 246 -34.42 -5.69 -18.75
N GLY A 247 -34.80 -4.98 -19.80
CA GLY A 247 -35.86 -5.40 -20.73
C GLY A 247 -35.49 -6.73 -21.41
N CYS A 248 -34.31 -6.81 -22.00
CA CYS A 248 -33.82 -8.05 -22.64
C CYS A 248 -33.78 -9.23 -21.67
N LEU A 249 -33.34 -9.01 -20.44
CA LEU A 249 -33.33 -10.05 -19.41
C LEU A 249 -34.75 -10.50 -19.05
N ALA A 250 -35.68 -9.55 -18.87
CA ALA A 250 -37.08 -9.84 -18.57
C ALA A 250 -37.74 -10.63 -19.71
N ASP A 251 -37.46 -10.29 -20.97
CA ASP A 251 -37.94 -11.00 -22.14
C ASP A 251 -37.39 -12.43 -22.20
N ALA A 252 -36.08 -12.60 -21.97
CA ALA A 252 -35.45 -13.92 -21.92
C ALA A 252 -36.06 -14.83 -20.84
N ILE A 253 -36.36 -14.28 -19.66
CA ILE A 253 -37.03 -15.02 -18.57
C ILE A 253 -38.45 -15.39 -18.97
N ARG A 254 -39.25 -14.44 -19.50
CA ARG A 254 -40.62 -14.66 -19.93
C ARG A 254 -40.70 -15.75 -21.01
N ASP A 255 -39.78 -15.71 -21.97
CA ASP A 255 -39.73 -16.60 -23.11
C ASP A 255 -39.03 -17.96 -22.75
N ARG A 256 -38.60 -18.11 -21.52
CA ARG A 256 -37.86 -19.26 -20.99
C ARG A 256 -36.64 -19.62 -21.84
N SER A 257 -35.94 -18.58 -22.32
CA SER A 257 -34.73 -18.74 -23.10
C SER A 257 -33.63 -19.42 -22.28
N LEU A 258 -32.77 -20.14 -22.99
CA LEU A 258 -31.60 -20.78 -22.38
C LEU A 258 -30.56 -19.70 -22.06
N MET A 259 -30.31 -19.47 -20.77
CA MET A 259 -29.32 -18.50 -20.34
C MET A 259 -27.90 -18.93 -20.71
N PRO A 260 -27.00 -18.01 -21.09
CA PRO A 260 -25.61 -18.32 -21.38
C PRO A 260 -24.89 -19.01 -20.21
N MET A 261 -23.84 -19.78 -20.49
CA MET A 261 -23.09 -20.52 -19.46
C MET A 261 -22.53 -19.60 -18.38
N TRP A 262 -21.90 -18.48 -18.78
CA TRP A 262 -21.33 -17.51 -17.87
C TRP A 262 -22.38 -16.87 -16.93
N PHE A 263 -23.63 -16.76 -17.39
CA PHE A 263 -24.73 -16.23 -16.60
C PHE A 263 -25.20 -17.21 -15.53
N VAL A 264 -25.44 -18.46 -15.95
CA VAL A 264 -25.96 -19.51 -15.08
C VAL A 264 -25.00 -19.88 -13.94
N THR A 265 -23.70 -19.76 -14.19
CA THR A 265 -22.67 -20.09 -13.19
C THR A 265 -22.65 -19.16 -11.99
N VAL A 266 -23.04 -17.90 -12.15
CA VAL A 266 -22.97 -16.90 -11.09
C VAL A 266 -24.34 -16.50 -10.52
N LEU A 267 -25.39 -16.56 -11.33
CA LEU A 267 -26.73 -16.08 -10.96
C LEU A 267 -27.80 -17.15 -10.99
N GLY A 268 -27.50 -18.29 -11.62
CA GLY A 268 -28.50 -19.33 -11.89
C GLY A 268 -29.40 -19.00 -13.10
N PRO A 269 -30.18 -19.98 -13.57
CA PRO A 269 -30.98 -19.84 -14.79
C PRO A 269 -32.30 -19.05 -14.61
N VAL A 270 -32.77 -18.91 -13.36
CA VAL A 270 -34.06 -18.29 -13.02
C VAL A 270 -33.93 -17.52 -11.72
N PRO A 271 -34.56 -16.34 -11.61
CA PRO A 271 -34.55 -15.57 -10.38
C PRO A 271 -35.22 -16.30 -9.22
N PRO A 272 -34.62 -16.26 -8.02
CA PRO A 272 -35.26 -16.79 -6.81
C PRO A 272 -36.51 -15.98 -6.47
N ALA A 273 -37.61 -16.64 -6.06
CA ALA A 273 -38.89 -15.97 -5.81
C ALA A 273 -38.80 -14.84 -4.76
N GLU A 274 -37.98 -15.04 -3.73
CA GLU A 274 -37.82 -14.06 -2.63
C GLU A 274 -36.89 -12.93 -2.94
N LYS A 275 -35.96 -13.10 -3.90
CA LYS A 275 -34.89 -12.13 -4.24
C LYS A 275 -34.91 -11.69 -5.70
N THR A 276 -36.08 -11.78 -6.35
CA THR A 276 -36.21 -11.49 -7.79
C THR A 276 -35.67 -10.10 -8.16
N GLN A 277 -35.96 -9.07 -7.34
CA GLN A 277 -35.50 -7.71 -7.62
C GLN A 277 -33.98 -7.58 -7.53
N GLU A 278 -33.39 -8.06 -6.45
CA GLU A 278 -31.94 -8.04 -6.22
C GLU A 278 -31.20 -8.82 -7.32
N TRP A 279 -31.76 -9.97 -7.72
CA TRP A 279 -31.25 -10.77 -8.81
C TRP A 279 -31.29 -10.01 -10.15
N MET A 280 -32.42 -9.37 -10.47
CA MET A 280 -32.57 -8.58 -11.69
C MET A 280 -31.59 -7.41 -11.72
N ASP A 281 -31.39 -6.74 -10.59
CA ASP A 281 -30.48 -5.62 -10.49
C ASP A 281 -29.03 -6.07 -10.69
N LEU A 282 -28.59 -7.13 -10.00
CA LEU A 282 -27.26 -7.68 -10.13
C LEU A 282 -26.99 -8.25 -11.53
N ALA A 283 -27.97 -8.99 -12.08
CA ALA A 283 -27.88 -9.55 -13.43
C ALA A 283 -27.75 -8.44 -14.49
N THR A 284 -28.54 -7.38 -14.38
CA THR A 284 -28.49 -6.23 -15.30
C THR A 284 -27.12 -5.54 -15.23
N GLU A 285 -26.55 -5.43 -14.05
CA GLU A 285 -25.25 -4.80 -13.84
C GLU A 285 -24.09 -5.64 -14.40
N VAL A 286 -24.16 -6.97 -14.26
CA VAL A 286 -23.20 -7.89 -14.92
C VAL A 286 -23.31 -7.76 -16.44
N LEU A 287 -24.52 -7.67 -16.99
CA LEU A 287 -24.72 -7.43 -18.43
C LEU A 287 -24.13 -6.07 -18.85
N ALA A 288 -24.37 -5.01 -18.07
CA ALA A 288 -23.81 -3.67 -18.35
C ALA A 288 -22.27 -3.70 -18.35
N TYR A 289 -21.68 -4.37 -17.39
CA TYR A 289 -20.21 -4.56 -17.35
C TYR A 289 -19.70 -5.27 -18.61
N ARG A 290 -20.35 -6.39 -19.01
CA ARG A 290 -19.93 -7.15 -20.19
C ARG A 290 -20.02 -6.34 -21.47
N VAL A 291 -21.11 -5.59 -21.66
CA VAL A 291 -21.29 -4.73 -22.82
C VAL A 291 -20.26 -3.60 -22.86
N THR A 292 -20.01 -2.96 -21.70
CA THR A 292 -19.09 -1.83 -21.58
C THR A 292 -17.65 -2.26 -21.91
N TYR A 293 -17.20 -3.38 -21.36
CA TYR A 293 -15.80 -3.84 -21.54
C TYR A 293 -15.67 -4.94 -22.61
N GLN A 294 -16.72 -5.17 -23.40
CA GLN A 294 -16.73 -6.14 -24.50
C GLN A 294 -16.22 -7.52 -24.05
N VAL A 295 -16.69 -8.01 -22.90
CA VAL A 295 -16.29 -9.31 -22.35
C VAL A 295 -16.85 -10.42 -23.22
N THR A 296 -15.99 -11.15 -23.93
CA THR A 296 -16.35 -12.26 -24.83
C THR A 296 -16.17 -13.64 -24.20
N ASP A 297 -15.76 -13.71 -22.93
CA ASP A 297 -15.61 -15.00 -22.25
C ASP A 297 -16.97 -15.70 -22.10
N THR A 298 -17.08 -16.90 -22.63
CA THR A 298 -18.33 -17.68 -22.64
C THR A 298 -18.56 -18.47 -21.35
N VAL A 299 -17.61 -18.46 -20.42
CA VAL A 299 -17.66 -19.27 -19.18
C VAL A 299 -17.58 -18.38 -17.94
N VAL A 300 -16.74 -17.35 -17.97
CA VAL A 300 -16.51 -16.44 -16.84
C VAL A 300 -17.31 -15.16 -17.04
N ALA A 301 -18.20 -14.85 -16.10
CA ALA A 301 -19.15 -13.74 -16.21
C ALA A 301 -18.49 -12.38 -16.42
N LEU A 302 -17.42 -12.08 -15.70
CA LEU A 302 -16.71 -10.79 -15.77
C LEU A 302 -15.41 -10.86 -16.60
N GLY A 303 -15.10 -12.06 -17.17
CA GLY A 303 -13.84 -12.25 -17.87
C GLY A 303 -12.61 -12.26 -16.94
N PRO A 304 -11.40 -12.19 -17.49
CA PRO A 304 -10.18 -12.12 -16.70
C PRO A 304 -10.06 -10.78 -15.99
N GLU A 305 -9.49 -10.80 -14.79
CA GLU A 305 -9.04 -9.56 -14.13
C GLU A 305 -8.00 -8.87 -15.03
N THR A 306 -8.14 -7.59 -15.25
CA THR A 306 -7.18 -6.75 -15.98
C THR A 306 -6.90 -5.52 -15.15
N ASP A 307 -5.61 -5.25 -14.94
CA ASP A 307 -5.14 -4.09 -14.17
C ASP A 307 -4.98 -2.83 -15.06
N ASP A 308 -5.32 -2.94 -16.35
CA ASP A 308 -5.02 -1.91 -17.35
C ASP A 308 -5.88 -0.64 -17.19
N ILE A 309 -7.07 -0.76 -16.60
CA ILE A 309 -8.04 0.35 -16.44
C ILE A 309 -8.56 0.32 -15.01
N PRO A 310 -8.21 1.32 -14.17
CA PRO A 310 -8.60 1.36 -12.76
C PRO A 310 -10.11 1.22 -12.52
N GLU A 311 -10.94 1.92 -13.28
CA GLU A 311 -12.40 1.89 -13.15
C GLU A 311 -12.98 0.50 -13.49
N ARG A 312 -12.37 -0.20 -14.44
CA ARG A 312 -12.74 -1.58 -14.78
C ARG A 312 -12.41 -2.52 -13.64
N TRP A 313 -11.25 -2.35 -13.01
CA TRP A 313 -10.83 -3.15 -11.88
C TRP A 313 -11.75 -2.94 -10.67
N GLU A 314 -12.06 -1.68 -10.31
CA GLU A 314 -12.94 -1.36 -9.18
C GLU A 314 -14.35 -1.95 -9.39
N TRP A 315 -14.91 -1.79 -10.58
CA TRP A 315 -16.24 -2.34 -10.89
C TRP A 315 -16.23 -3.88 -10.94
N HIS A 316 -15.16 -4.48 -11.48
CA HIS A 316 -14.94 -5.93 -11.48
C HIS A 316 -14.88 -6.49 -10.06
N ASP A 317 -14.14 -5.83 -9.16
CA ASP A 317 -13.97 -6.25 -7.77
C ASP A 317 -15.30 -6.14 -6.99
N ASP A 318 -16.02 -5.00 -7.11
CA ASP A 318 -17.34 -4.82 -6.49
C ASP A 318 -18.33 -5.89 -6.94
N LEU A 319 -18.44 -6.12 -8.26
CA LEU A 319 -19.31 -7.17 -8.79
C LEU A 319 -18.89 -8.56 -8.32
N THR A 320 -17.59 -8.85 -8.27
CA THR A 320 -17.08 -10.13 -7.78
C THR A 320 -17.45 -10.37 -6.33
N GLU A 321 -17.32 -9.36 -5.48
CA GLU A 321 -17.71 -9.45 -4.06
C GLU A 321 -19.21 -9.63 -3.88
N ARG A 322 -20.03 -8.97 -4.69
CA ARG A 322 -21.49 -9.11 -4.64
C ARG A 322 -21.94 -10.48 -5.15
N LEU A 323 -21.32 -10.98 -6.23
CA LEU A 323 -21.58 -12.31 -6.76
C LEU A 323 -21.16 -13.45 -5.80
N LYS A 324 -20.12 -13.25 -4.98
CA LYS A 324 -19.73 -14.21 -3.93
C LYS A 324 -20.75 -14.29 -2.79
N ARG A 325 -21.45 -13.18 -2.51
CA ARG A 325 -22.46 -13.12 -1.44
C ARG A 325 -23.83 -13.61 -1.90
N TRP A 326 -24.02 -13.66 -3.21
CA TRP A 326 -25.26 -14.15 -3.83
C TRP A 326 -25.39 -15.66 -3.72
#